data_4f956392e4e004284bfea9ce533a29a5
#
_entry.id   4f956392e4e004284bfea9ce533a29a5
#
_cell.length_a   1.000
_cell.length_b   1.000
_cell.length_c   1.000
_cell.angle_alpha   90.00
_cell.angle_beta   90.00
_cell.angle_gamma   90.00
#
_symmetry.space_group_name_H-M   'P 1'
#
loop_
_entity.id
_entity.type
_entity.pdbx_description
1 polymer ?
#
loop_
_entity_poly.entity_id
_entity_poly.type
_entity_poly.pdbx_seq_one_letter_code
_entity_poly.pdbx_strand_id
1 'polypeptide(L)'
;MSLTLILIRHAKSDWADPGQPDHARPLAPRGRRDAPRMGAWLARGGHLPELVLCSDAARTRETLALMQPEWPTTPEIRHAPALYAAPPRKLRGALEGMGARSIALVAHNPGIGQLAADLAAEAPAHPRFADYPTCAVTVLKFEAKDWSSISKGHVAAFAIPADL
;
A
#
# COMPACT_ATOMS: atom_id res chain seq x y z
N MET A 1 -19.11 -12.39 3.85
CA MET A 1 -18.77 -11.39 2.81
C MET A 1 -17.32 -11.00 2.99
N SER A 2 -16.58 -10.91 1.88
CA SER A 2 -15.14 -10.72 1.97
C SER A 2 -14.74 -9.30 1.61
N LEU A 3 -13.75 -8.78 2.34
CA LEU A 3 -13.10 -7.51 2.07
C LEU A 3 -11.63 -7.77 1.75
N THR A 4 -11.08 -7.01 0.82
CA THR A 4 -9.66 -7.11 0.45
C THR A 4 -8.97 -5.78 0.74
N LEU A 5 -7.89 -5.84 1.50
CA LEU A 5 -7.06 -4.67 1.80
C LEU A 5 -5.66 -4.90 1.22
N ILE A 6 -5.21 -3.95 0.43
CA ILE A 6 -3.87 -3.98 -0.17
C ILE A 6 -3.07 -2.87 0.48
N LEU A 7 -1.99 -3.22 1.18
CA LEU A 7 -1.13 -2.25 1.86
C LEU A 7 0.16 -2.09 1.08
N ILE A 8 0.41 -0.88 0.59
CA ILE A 8 1.54 -0.56 -0.29
C ILE A 8 2.40 0.52 0.36
N ARG A 9 3.65 0.20 0.67
CA ARG A 9 4.63 1.23 0.99
C ARG A 9 5.14 1.85 -0.31
N HIS A 10 5.35 3.17 -0.32
CA HIS A 10 5.92 3.85 -1.49
C HIS A 10 7.24 3.21 -1.92
N ALA A 11 7.58 3.33 -3.20
CA ALA A 11 8.82 2.84 -3.75
C ALA A 11 10.01 3.71 -3.29
N LYS A 12 11.23 3.31 -3.64
CA LYS A 12 12.46 3.98 -3.20
C LYS A 12 12.46 5.45 -3.59
N SER A 13 12.61 6.32 -2.59
CA SER A 13 12.64 7.77 -2.79
C SER A 13 14.05 8.31 -2.92
N ASP A 14 14.16 9.49 -3.54
CA ASP A 14 15.43 10.16 -3.81
C ASP A 14 15.79 11.09 -2.65
N TRP A 15 17.04 10.98 -2.18
CA TRP A 15 17.61 11.82 -1.12
C TRP A 15 18.69 12.77 -1.64
N ALA A 16 18.83 12.91 -2.99
CA ALA A 16 19.93 13.64 -3.58
C ALA A 16 19.87 15.15 -3.32
N ASP A 17 18.67 15.71 -3.10
CA ASP A 17 18.49 17.13 -2.80
C ASP A 17 18.17 17.33 -1.32
N PRO A 18 19.18 17.68 -0.47
CA PRO A 18 18.96 17.85 0.96
C PRO A 18 18.11 19.09 1.30
N GLY A 19 17.99 20.05 0.37
CA GLY A 19 17.15 21.24 0.56
C GLY A 19 15.69 21.02 0.24
N GLN A 20 15.33 19.86 -0.32
CA GLN A 20 13.96 19.58 -0.71
C GLN A 20 13.11 19.17 0.50
N PRO A 21 11.90 19.74 0.68
CA PRO A 21 11.00 19.29 1.75
C PRO A 21 10.69 17.80 1.60
N ASP A 22 10.57 17.09 2.71
CA ASP A 22 10.30 15.65 2.71
C ASP A 22 9.06 15.28 1.87
N HIS A 23 7.99 16.05 2.02
CA HIS A 23 6.72 15.79 1.31
C HIS A 23 6.90 15.86 -0.21
N ALA A 24 7.83 16.67 -0.70
CA ALA A 24 8.07 16.88 -2.14
C ALA A 24 9.12 15.94 -2.74
N ARG A 25 9.78 15.09 -1.94
CA ARG A 25 10.80 14.17 -2.44
C ARG A 25 10.23 13.18 -3.45
N PRO A 26 10.80 13.11 -4.67
CA PRO A 26 10.33 12.16 -5.69
C PRO A 26 10.92 10.77 -5.48
N LEU A 27 10.53 9.83 -6.34
CA LEU A 27 11.17 8.52 -6.39
C LEU A 27 12.57 8.62 -6.98
N ALA A 28 13.44 7.73 -6.51
CA ALA A 28 14.74 7.47 -7.12
C ALA A 28 14.56 6.57 -8.35
N PRO A 29 15.59 6.45 -9.22
CA PRO A 29 15.51 5.56 -10.39
C PRO A 29 15.10 4.12 -10.03
N ARG A 30 15.62 3.59 -8.91
CA ARG A 30 15.22 2.24 -8.45
C ARG A 30 13.73 2.17 -8.15
N GLY A 31 13.18 3.20 -7.51
CA GLY A 31 11.76 3.24 -7.21
C GLY A 31 10.90 3.29 -8.47
N ARG A 32 11.34 4.03 -9.49
CA ARG A 32 10.64 4.09 -10.77
C ARG A 32 10.69 2.78 -11.55
N ARG A 33 11.67 1.92 -11.28
CA ARG A 33 11.71 0.56 -11.82
C ARG A 33 10.84 -0.39 -11.02
N ASP A 34 10.86 -0.28 -9.69
CA ASP A 34 10.16 -1.21 -8.80
C ASP A 34 8.64 -1.05 -8.83
N ALA A 35 8.14 0.19 -8.91
CA ALA A 35 6.71 0.44 -8.82
C ALA A 35 5.90 -0.26 -9.92
N PRO A 36 6.23 -0.15 -11.21
CA PRO A 36 5.46 -0.87 -12.24
C PRO A 36 5.59 -2.38 -12.11
N ARG A 37 6.74 -2.90 -11.66
CA ARG A 37 6.91 -4.35 -11.45
C ARG A 37 5.96 -4.86 -10.37
N MET A 38 5.83 -4.14 -9.26
CA MET A 38 4.90 -4.51 -8.20
C MET A 38 3.45 -4.33 -8.63
N GLY A 39 3.16 -3.29 -9.44
CA GLY A 39 1.85 -3.12 -10.05
C GLY A 39 1.46 -4.30 -10.92
N ALA A 40 2.38 -4.77 -11.76
CA ALA A 40 2.17 -5.95 -12.60
C ALA A 40 1.97 -7.22 -11.76
N TRP A 41 2.71 -7.36 -10.66
CA TRP A 41 2.55 -8.48 -9.75
C TRP A 41 1.14 -8.53 -9.15
N LEU A 42 0.62 -7.38 -8.74
CA LEU A 42 -0.76 -7.30 -8.25
C LEU A 42 -1.77 -7.72 -9.32
N ALA A 43 -1.59 -7.24 -10.55
CA ALA A 43 -2.49 -7.58 -11.65
C ALA A 43 -2.46 -9.08 -11.97
N ARG A 44 -1.27 -9.67 -12.01
CA ARG A 44 -1.12 -11.12 -12.28
C ARG A 44 -1.80 -11.97 -11.22
N GLY A 45 -1.79 -11.51 -9.97
CA GLY A 45 -2.46 -12.21 -8.86
C GLY A 45 -3.97 -11.96 -8.79
N GLY A 46 -4.50 -11.09 -9.63
CA GLY A 46 -5.91 -10.71 -9.57
C GLY A 46 -6.23 -9.79 -8.40
N HIS A 47 -5.23 -9.14 -7.81
CA HIS A 47 -5.39 -8.28 -6.64
C HIS A 47 -5.54 -6.83 -7.07
N LEU A 48 -6.72 -6.49 -7.59
CA LEU A 48 -6.99 -5.14 -8.11
C LEU A 48 -7.96 -4.40 -7.20
N PRO A 49 -7.59 -3.18 -6.72
CA PRO A 49 -8.48 -2.41 -5.86
C PRO A 49 -9.57 -1.70 -6.65
N GLU A 50 -10.73 -1.56 -6.03
CA GLU A 50 -11.80 -0.70 -6.53
C GLU A 50 -11.53 0.77 -6.16
N LEU A 51 -10.91 0.98 -4.99
CA LEU A 51 -10.60 2.30 -4.44
C LEU A 51 -9.16 2.31 -3.97
N VAL A 52 -8.44 3.39 -4.26
CA VAL A 52 -7.11 3.64 -3.71
C VAL A 52 -7.15 4.89 -2.86
N LEU A 53 -6.74 4.77 -1.60
CA LEU A 53 -6.50 5.90 -0.71
C LEU A 53 -4.98 6.11 -0.65
N CYS A 54 -4.53 7.22 -1.17
CA CYS A 54 -3.09 7.49 -1.37
C CYS A 54 -2.68 8.72 -0.57
N SER A 55 -1.60 8.61 0.20
CA SER A 55 -0.96 9.79 0.79
C SER A 55 -0.62 10.79 -0.31
N ASP A 56 -0.74 12.08 -0.02
CA ASP A 56 -0.51 13.13 -0.99
C ASP A 56 0.99 13.50 -1.19
N ALA A 57 1.90 12.81 -0.53
CA ALA A 57 3.34 13.01 -0.74
C ALA A 57 3.73 12.66 -2.20
N ALA A 58 4.74 13.33 -2.72
CA ALA A 58 5.18 13.10 -4.10
C ALA A 58 5.54 11.64 -4.35
N ARG A 59 6.26 10.99 -3.41
CA ARG A 59 6.70 9.60 -3.58
C ARG A 59 5.58 8.57 -3.57
N THR A 60 4.50 8.79 -2.81
CA THR A 60 3.32 7.90 -2.83
C THR A 60 2.51 8.11 -4.10
N ARG A 61 2.33 9.35 -4.51
CA ARG A 61 1.60 9.68 -5.75
C ARG A 61 2.31 9.11 -6.97
N GLU A 62 3.63 9.23 -7.03
CA GLU A 62 4.43 8.71 -8.14
C GLU A 62 4.41 7.18 -8.16
N THR A 63 4.50 6.52 -7.00
CA THR A 63 4.38 5.07 -6.89
C THR A 63 3.08 4.59 -7.51
N LEU A 64 1.96 5.19 -7.12
CA LEU A 64 0.65 4.82 -7.64
C LEU A 64 0.54 5.08 -9.13
N ALA A 65 1.00 6.24 -9.59
CA ALA A 65 0.95 6.61 -11.01
C ALA A 65 1.73 5.63 -11.89
N LEU A 66 2.80 5.01 -11.36
CA LEU A 66 3.59 4.03 -12.09
C LEU A 66 3.02 2.62 -12.02
N MET A 67 2.23 2.31 -10.98
CA MET A 67 1.54 1.02 -10.87
C MET A 67 0.31 0.93 -11.77
N GLN A 68 -0.44 2.03 -11.89
CA GLN A 68 -1.73 2.04 -12.58
C GLN A 68 -1.70 1.57 -14.03
N PRO A 69 -0.69 1.92 -14.87
CA PRO A 69 -0.67 1.44 -16.25
C PRO A 69 -0.61 -0.08 -16.37
N GLU A 70 -0.18 -0.78 -15.31
CA GLU A 70 -0.11 -2.24 -15.29
C GLU A 70 -1.45 -2.90 -14.96
N TRP A 71 -2.45 -2.12 -14.58
CA TRP A 71 -3.77 -2.63 -14.18
C TRP A 71 -4.76 -2.53 -15.34
N PRO A 72 -5.54 -3.60 -15.61
CA PRO A 72 -6.53 -3.57 -16.70
C PRO A 72 -7.73 -2.67 -16.40
N THR A 73 -7.97 -2.34 -15.13
CA THR A 73 -9.06 -1.46 -14.71
C THR A 73 -8.51 -0.27 -13.96
N THR A 74 -9.21 0.87 -14.03
CA THR A 74 -8.82 2.09 -13.33
C THR A 74 -9.64 2.21 -12.05
N PRO A 75 -9.01 2.15 -10.86
CA PRO A 75 -9.74 2.35 -9.60
C PRO A 75 -10.11 3.80 -9.40
N GLU A 76 -11.07 4.05 -8.50
CA GLU A 76 -11.26 5.37 -7.95
C GLU A 76 -10.03 5.72 -7.09
N ILE A 77 -9.53 6.96 -7.19
CA ILE A 77 -8.35 7.39 -6.44
C ILE A 77 -8.70 8.62 -5.62
N ARG A 78 -8.36 8.57 -4.33
CA ARG A 78 -8.47 9.70 -3.42
C ARG A 78 -7.11 9.96 -2.80
N HIS A 79 -6.58 11.15 -3.00
CA HIS A 79 -5.37 11.60 -2.34
C HIS A 79 -5.75 12.20 -0.98
N ALA A 80 -5.15 11.70 0.09
CA ALA A 80 -5.53 12.07 1.45
C ALA A 80 -4.31 12.60 2.22
N PRO A 81 -4.26 13.93 2.50
CA PRO A 81 -3.17 14.50 3.31
C PRO A 81 -3.04 13.84 4.67
N ALA A 82 -4.14 13.39 5.26
CA ALA A 82 -4.14 12.73 6.56
C ALA A 82 -3.34 11.44 6.60
N LEU A 83 -3.03 10.83 5.44
CA LEU A 83 -2.26 9.59 5.39
C LEU A 83 -0.76 9.82 5.37
N TYR A 84 -0.31 11.07 5.18
CA TYR A 84 1.10 11.40 5.23
C TYR A 84 1.64 11.22 6.65
N ALA A 85 2.67 10.39 6.82
CA ALA A 85 3.27 10.07 8.11
C ALA A 85 2.27 9.56 9.16
N ALA A 86 1.18 8.93 8.73
CA ALA A 86 0.10 8.50 9.61
C ALA A 86 0.45 7.25 10.42
N PRO A 87 0.05 7.19 11.71
CA PRO A 87 0.19 5.97 12.50
C PRO A 87 -0.84 4.91 12.05
N PRO A 88 -0.67 3.63 12.45
CA PRO A 88 -1.55 2.55 12.01
C PRO A 88 -3.04 2.81 12.25
N ARG A 89 -3.39 3.36 13.43
CA ARG A 89 -4.80 3.63 13.74
C ARG A 89 -5.43 4.63 12.78
N LYS A 90 -4.67 5.60 12.30
CA LYS A 90 -5.15 6.62 11.37
C LYS A 90 -5.34 6.04 9.98
N LEU A 91 -4.40 5.19 9.54
CA LEU A 91 -4.51 4.46 8.29
C LEU A 91 -5.74 3.55 8.31
N ARG A 92 -5.93 2.81 9.39
CA ARG A 92 -7.09 1.93 9.55
C ARG A 92 -8.40 2.73 9.60
N GLY A 93 -8.40 3.85 10.31
CA GLY A 93 -9.56 4.73 10.41
C GLY A 93 -10.02 5.29 9.06
N ALA A 94 -9.10 5.45 8.11
CA ALA A 94 -9.45 5.94 6.78
C ALA A 94 -10.35 4.96 6.01
N LEU A 95 -10.40 3.70 6.40
CA LEU A 95 -11.24 2.69 5.77
C LEU A 95 -12.70 2.75 6.24
N GLU A 96 -12.94 3.31 7.41
CA GLU A 96 -14.28 3.31 7.99
C GLU A 96 -15.28 4.07 7.12
N GLY A 97 -16.44 3.48 6.92
CA GLY A 97 -17.51 4.08 6.12
C GLY A 97 -17.35 3.94 4.61
N MET A 98 -16.24 3.35 4.15
CA MET A 98 -16.04 3.14 2.72
C MET A 98 -16.92 2.00 2.21
N GLY A 99 -17.56 2.23 1.04
CA GLY A 99 -18.43 1.22 0.42
C GLY A 99 -17.69 0.21 -0.43
N ALA A 100 -16.49 0.55 -0.89
CA ALA A 100 -15.71 -0.35 -1.73
C ALA A 100 -15.31 -1.62 -0.97
N ARG A 101 -15.35 -2.76 -1.64
CA ARG A 101 -15.03 -4.06 -1.05
C ARG A 101 -13.54 -4.42 -1.18
N SER A 102 -12.81 -3.73 -2.05
CA SER A 102 -11.36 -3.87 -2.17
C SER A 102 -10.73 -2.48 -2.19
N ILE A 103 -9.83 -2.24 -1.23
CA ILE A 103 -9.19 -0.94 -1.04
C ILE A 103 -7.69 -1.13 -0.95
N ALA A 104 -6.94 -0.26 -1.64
CA ALA A 104 -5.50 -0.15 -1.45
C ALA A 104 -5.18 1.12 -0.67
N LEU A 105 -4.25 1.02 0.29
CA LEU A 105 -3.63 2.15 0.95
C LEU A 105 -2.20 2.28 0.44
N VAL A 106 -1.84 3.46 -0.04
CA VAL A 106 -0.46 3.76 -0.45
C VAL A 106 0.09 4.79 0.53
N ALA A 107 1.04 4.37 1.35
CA ALA A 107 1.48 5.16 2.50
C ALA A 107 2.94 4.91 2.87
N HIS A 108 3.28 5.16 4.11
CA HIS A 108 4.66 5.28 4.59
C HIS A 108 4.92 4.41 5.81
N ASN A 109 6.17 3.97 5.97
CA ASN A 109 6.64 3.41 7.23
C ASN A 109 6.87 4.54 8.26
N PRO A 110 6.76 4.24 9.56
CA PRO A 110 6.48 2.91 10.12
C PRO A 110 5.01 2.51 10.08
N GLY A 111 4.10 3.43 9.79
CA GLY A 111 2.66 3.21 9.91
C GLY A 111 2.14 2.05 9.07
N ILE A 112 2.51 1.99 7.78
CA ILE A 112 1.97 0.98 6.87
C ILE A 112 2.49 -0.43 7.20
N GLY A 113 3.77 -0.55 7.53
CA GLY A 113 4.34 -1.84 7.91
C GLY A 113 3.78 -2.34 9.23
N GLN A 114 3.56 -1.44 10.19
CA GLN A 114 2.98 -1.80 11.47
C GLN A 114 1.51 -2.20 11.32
N LEU A 115 0.76 -1.53 10.45
CA LEU A 115 -0.62 -1.91 10.17
C LEU A 115 -0.68 -3.31 9.56
N ALA A 116 0.23 -3.63 8.64
CA ALA A 116 0.31 -4.97 8.06
C ALA A 116 0.52 -6.03 9.15
N ALA A 117 1.46 -5.79 10.07
CA ALA A 117 1.73 -6.70 11.17
C ALA A 117 0.53 -6.83 12.12
N ASP A 118 -0.14 -5.72 12.41
CA ASP A 118 -1.29 -5.70 13.33
C ASP A 118 -2.49 -6.46 12.76
N LEU A 119 -2.71 -6.38 11.46
CA LEU A 119 -3.89 -6.99 10.81
C LEU A 119 -3.67 -8.42 10.35
N ALA A 120 -2.43 -8.87 10.22
CA ALA A 120 -2.14 -10.24 9.81
C ALA A 120 -2.51 -11.22 10.92
N ALA A 121 -3.42 -12.15 10.64
CA ALA A 121 -3.76 -13.23 11.60
C ALA A 121 -2.53 -14.09 11.87
N GLU A 122 -1.75 -14.33 10.82
CA GLU A 122 -0.47 -15.03 10.89
C GLU A 122 0.50 -14.31 9.94
N ALA A 123 1.67 -13.92 10.44
CA ALA A 123 2.68 -13.28 9.62
C ALA A 123 3.16 -14.24 8.53
N PRO A 124 3.33 -13.77 7.29
CA PRO A 124 3.87 -14.62 6.24
C PRO A 124 5.32 -15.03 6.56
N ALA A 125 5.71 -16.21 6.11
CA ALA A 125 7.08 -16.72 6.31
C ALA A 125 8.06 -16.03 5.36
N HIS A 126 8.22 -14.73 5.53
CA HIS A 126 9.12 -13.91 4.71
C HIS A 126 10.00 -13.07 5.64
N PRO A 127 11.34 -13.10 5.48
CA PRO A 127 12.25 -12.43 6.41
C PRO A 127 12.12 -10.90 6.41
N ARG A 128 11.54 -10.32 5.36
CA ARG A 128 11.43 -8.87 5.23
C ARG A 128 10.01 -8.33 5.54
N PHE A 129 9.10 -9.18 6.01
CA PHE A 129 7.75 -8.69 6.35
C PHE A 129 7.79 -7.69 7.52
N ALA A 130 8.62 -7.95 8.51
CA ALA A 130 8.66 -7.12 9.72
C ALA A 130 9.21 -5.71 9.47
N ASP A 131 10.22 -5.56 8.63
CA ASP A 131 10.80 -4.24 8.33
C ASP A 131 10.13 -3.53 7.15
N TYR A 132 9.34 -4.25 6.38
CA TYR A 132 8.47 -3.73 5.33
C TYR A 132 9.20 -2.76 4.39
N PRO A 133 10.09 -3.26 3.52
CA PRO A 133 10.94 -2.40 2.69
C PRO A 133 10.15 -1.58 1.67
N THR A 134 10.81 -0.65 1.02
CA THR A 134 10.17 0.20 0.01
C THR A 134 9.49 -0.65 -1.06
N CYS A 135 8.31 -0.24 -1.46
CA CYS A 135 7.44 -0.93 -2.42
C CYS A 135 6.98 -2.32 -1.97
N ALA A 136 7.07 -2.64 -0.66
CA ALA A 136 6.47 -3.85 -0.12
C ALA A 136 4.94 -3.77 -0.26
N VAL A 137 4.33 -4.89 -0.59
CA VAL A 137 2.88 -4.99 -0.79
C VAL A 137 2.34 -6.21 -0.06
N THR A 138 1.30 -6.00 0.75
CA THR A 138 0.56 -7.07 1.43
C THR A 138 -0.88 -7.07 0.95
N VAL A 139 -1.42 -8.24 0.66
CA VAL A 139 -2.83 -8.42 0.33
C VAL A 139 -3.48 -9.20 1.47
N LEU A 140 -4.45 -8.57 2.14
CA LEU A 140 -5.17 -9.14 3.27
C LEU A 140 -6.64 -9.38 2.89
N LYS A 141 -7.17 -10.53 3.30
CA LYS A 141 -8.57 -10.90 3.12
C LYS A 141 -9.26 -10.97 4.49
N PHE A 142 -10.41 -10.34 4.59
CA PHE A 142 -11.21 -10.35 5.81
C PHE A 142 -12.60 -10.90 5.53
N GLU A 143 -13.09 -11.75 6.42
CA GLU A 143 -14.52 -12.09 6.48
C GLU A 143 -15.18 -11.11 7.45
N ALA A 144 -15.76 -10.05 6.90
CA ALA A 144 -16.35 -8.99 7.70
C ALA A 144 -17.48 -8.31 6.90
N LYS A 145 -18.42 -7.76 7.64
CA LYS A 145 -19.56 -7.05 7.05
C LYS A 145 -19.14 -5.73 6.42
N ASP A 146 -18.28 -4.99 7.12
CA ASP A 146 -17.82 -3.68 6.70
C ASP A 146 -16.42 -3.41 7.27
N TRP A 147 -15.82 -2.29 6.87
CA TRP A 147 -14.46 -1.94 7.27
C TRP A 147 -14.33 -1.60 8.76
N SER A 148 -15.41 -1.18 9.42
CA SER A 148 -15.36 -0.88 10.85
C SER A 148 -15.28 -2.14 11.71
N SER A 149 -15.65 -3.29 11.16
CA SER A 149 -15.70 -4.56 11.90
C SER A 149 -14.52 -5.49 11.63
N ILE A 150 -13.52 -5.06 10.84
CA ILE A 150 -12.34 -5.91 10.59
C ILE A 150 -11.50 -6.04 11.86
N SER A 151 -10.87 -7.20 12.05
CA SER A 151 -9.88 -7.42 13.10
C SER A 151 -8.62 -8.04 12.49
N LYS A 152 -8.49 -9.36 12.52
CA LYS A 152 -7.37 -10.04 11.87
C LYS A 152 -7.80 -10.59 10.52
N GLY A 153 -6.89 -10.49 9.54
CA GLY A 153 -7.14 -10.97 8.19
C GLY A 153 -6.14 -12.03 7.77
N HIS A 154 -6.54 -12.82 6.78
CA HIS A 154 -5.65 -13.78 6.15
C HIS A 154 -4.72 -13.06 5.17
N VAL A 155 -3.42 -13.28 5.29
CA VAL A 155 -2.44 -12.76 4.32
C VAL A 155 -2.51 -13.63 3.07
N ALA A 156 -3.18 -13.12 2.04
CA ALA A 156 -3.33 -13.84 0.78
C ALA A 156 -2.04 -13.78 -0.06
N ALA A 157 -1.28 -12.69 0.05
CA ALA A 157 -0.03 -12.52 -0.67
C ALA A 157 0.82 -11.44 0.01
N PHE A 158 2.12 -11.59 -0.07
CA PHE A 158 3.11 -10.58 0.32
C PHE A 158 4.30 -10.69 -0.61
N ALA A 159 4.78 -9.56 -1.11
CA ALA A 159 5.99 -9.52 -1.92
C ALA A 159 6.71 -8.18 -1.77
N ILE A 160 8.01 -8.22 -2.04
CA ILE A 160 8.87 -7.05 -2.17
C ILE A 160 9.52 -7.08 -3.54
N PRO A 161 10.07 -5.94 -4.03
CA PRO A 161 10.69 -5.94 -5.37
C PRO A 161 11.78 -6.99 -5.57
N ALA A 162 12.54 -7.32 -4.51
CA ALA A 162 13.60 -8.32 -4.59
C ALA A 162 13.09 -9.75 -4.87
N ASP A 163 11.80 -9.99 -4.66
CA ASP A 163 11.19 -11.31 -4.92
C ASP A 163 10.84 -11.52 -6.41
N LEU A 164 10.91 -10.47 -7.22
CA LEU A 164 10.43 -10.49 -8.61
C LEU A 164 11.58 -10.64 -9.61
#